data_19de856c069533f888aa36f77df5dc3b
#
_entry.id   19de856c069533f888aa36f77df5dc3b
#
_cell.length_a   1.000
_cell.length_b   1.000
_cell.length_c   1.000
_cell.angle_alpha   90.00
_cell.angle_beta   90.00
_cell.angle_gamma   90.00
#
_symmetry.space_group_name_H-M   'P 1'
#
loop_
_entity.id
_entity.type
_entity.pdbx_description
1 polymer ?
#
loop_
_entity_poly.entity_id
_entity_poly.type
_entity_poly.pdbx_seq_one_letter_code
_entity_poly.pdbx_strand_id
1 'polypeptide(L)'
;MPEKHQGLKDVETRYRQRYLDLMSNNETKHLFIKRSKIIDSIRSSMKAGEYMEVETPMMHTLPGGAVARPFITKHNALSRDLYLRIAPELHLKRLLVGGFNLSLIHI
;
A
#
# COMPACT_ATOMS: atom_id res chain seq x y z
N MET A 1 -11.06 24.39 16.30
CA MET A 1 -10.93 24.52 14.83
C MET A 1 -9.62 25.24 14.52
N PRO A 2 -8.90 24.89 13.46
CA PRO A 2 -7.70 25.64 13.07
C PRO A 2 -8.06 27.07 12.68
N GLU A 3 -7.16 28.00 12.97
CA GLU A 3 -7.35 29.39 12.57
C GLU A 3 -7.32 29.56 11.05
N LYS A 4 -8.24 30.36 10.53
CA LYS A 4 -8.49 30.52 9.08
C LYS A 4 -7.26 30.97 8.26
N HIS A 5 -6.28 31.63 8.88
CA HIS A 5 -5.12 32.20 8.21
C HIS A 5 -3.77 31.57 8.57
N GLN A 6 -3.72 30.72 9.60
CA GLN A 6 -2.46 30.12 10.09
C GLN A 6 -2.33 28.61 9.80
N GLY A 7 -3.42 27.98 9.33
CA GLY A 7 -3.46 26.54 9.14
C GLY A 7 -3.35 25.77 10.44
N LEU A 8 -3.17 24.45 10.35
CA LEU A 8 -2.93 23.57 11.47
C LEU A 8 -1.43 23.25 11.55
N LYS A 9 -0.74 23.72 12.61
CA LYS A 9 0.71 23.58 12.77
C LYS A 9 1.12 22.38 13.62
N ASP A 10 0.27 21.96 14.59
CA ASP A 10 0.58 20.83 15.45
C ASP A 10 0.67 19.53 14.66
N VAL A 11 1.87 18.94 14.63
CA VAL A 11 2.20 17.75 13.79
C VAL A 11 1.40 16.53 14.23
N GLU A 12 1.24 16.33 15.54
CA GLU A 12 0.50 15.18 16.06
C GLU A 12 -0.98 15.25 15.66
N THR A 13 -1.60 16.40 15.79
CA THR A 13 -2.98 16.62 15.35
C THR A 13 -3.12 16.46 13.83
N ARG A 14 -2.16 16.94 13.06
CA ARG A 14 -2.15 16.78 11.58
C ARG A 14 -2.14 15.31 11.17
N TYR A 15 -1.43 14.46 11.89
CA TYR A 15 -1.37 13.03 11.58
C TYR A 15 -2.59 12.26 12.10
N ARG A 16 -3.08 12.58 13.28
CA ARG A 16 -4.25 11.89 13.87
C ARG A 16 -5.57 12.34 13.26
N GLN A 17 -5.67 13.61 12.88
CA GLN A 17 -6.87 14.20 12.28
C GLN A 17 -6.54 14.74 10.88
N ARG A 18 -6.17 13.83 9.99
CA ARG A 18 -5.72 14.18 8.64
C ARG A 18 -6.72 15.02 7.85
N TYR A 19 -8.02 14.85 8.09
CA TYR A 19 -9.06 15.65 7.45
C TYR A 19 -8.97 17.14 7.81
N LEU A 20 -8.61 17.48 9.07
CA LEU A 20 -8.38 18.87 9.46
C LEU A 20 -7.14 19.47 8.80
N ASP A 21 -6.08 18.69 8.69
CA ASP A 21 -4.86 19.09 7.98
C ASP A 21 -5.16 19.38 6.50
N LEU A 22 -5.92 18.51 5.83
CA LEU A 22 -6.32 18.69 4.42
C LEU A 22 -7.22 19.90 4.20
N MET A 23 -8.10 20.23 5.17
CA MET A 23 -8.96 21.41 5.12
C MET A 23 -8.17 22.71 5.32
N SER A 24 -7.13 22.67 6.15
CA SER A 24 -6.42 23.87 6.64
C SER A 24 -5.14 24.16 5.88
N ASN A 25 -4.49 23.13 5.30
CA ASN A 25 -3.17 23.24 4.69
C ASN A 25 -3.22 22.82 3.21
N ASN A 26 -3.21 23.78 2.31
CA ASN A 26 -3.21 23.50 0.87
C ASN A 26 -1.98 22.70 0.42
N GLU A 27 -0.84 22.90 1.04
CA GLU A 27 0.38 22.13 0.74
C GLU A 27 0.19 20.64 0.99
N THR A 28 -0.46 20.26 2.10
CA THR A 28 -0.79 18.87 2.40
C THR A 28 -1.69 18.26 1.33
N LYS A 29 -2.71 19.00 0.91
CA LYS A 29 -3.60 18.57 -0.19
C LYS A 29 -2.83 18.34 -1.49
N HIS A 30 -1.97 19.29 -1.88
CA HIS A 30 -1.13 19.16 -3.06
C HIS A 30 -0.17 17.96 -2.97
N LEU A 31 0.39 17.69 -1.78
CA LEU A 31 1.25 16.52 -1.57
C LEU A 31 0.52 15.20 -1.84
N PHE A 32 -0.70 15.04 -1.33
CA PHE A 32 -1.49 13.82 -1.58
C PHE A 32 -1.94 13.68 -3.04
N ILE A 33 -2.30 14.78 -3.70
CA ILE A 33 -2.59 14.78 -5.14
C ILE A 33 -1.34 14.38 -5.94
N LYS A 34 -0.17 14.92 -5.58
CA LYS A 34 1.10 14.59 -6.22
C LYS A 34 1.44 13.10 -6.03
N ARG A 35 1.23 12.56 -4.84
CA ARG A 35 1.41 11.14 -4.57
C ARG A 35 0.55 10.27 -5.49
N SER A 36 -0.75 10.56 -5.63
CA SER A 36 -1.63 9.83 -6.55
C SER A 36 -1.12 9.88 -7.99
N LYS A 37 -0.71 11.04 -8.46
CA LYS A 37 -0.14 11.20 -9.82
C LYS A 37 1.13 10.38 -10.03
N ILE A 38 1.99 10.28 -9.02
CA ILE A 38 3.20 9.44 -9.10
C ILE A 38 2.82 7.97 -9.24
N ILE A 39 1.87 7.49 -8.44
CA ILE A 39 1.37 6.10 -8.53
C ILE A 39 0.78 5.82 -9.91
N ASP A 40 -0.05 6.72 -10.43
CA ASP A 40 -0.64 6.57 -11.76
C ASP A 40 0.42 6.58 -12.88
N SER A 41 1.45 7.40 -12.73
CA SER A 41 2.59 7.43 -13.67
C SER A 41 3.35 6.12 -13.69
N ILE A 42 3.62 5.53 -12.52
CA ILE A 42 4.26 4.22 -12.39
C ILE A 42 3.40 3.15 -13.06
N ARG A 43 2.10 3.09 -12.75
CA ARG A 43 1.17 2.14 -13.39
C ARG A 43 1.14 2.29 -14.91
N SER A 44 1.07 3.52 -15.40
CA SER A 44 1.05 3.80 -16.84
C SER A 44 2.35 3.35 -17.52
N SER A 45 3.50 3.62 -16.91
CA SER A 45 4.80 3.20 -17.41
C SER A 45 4.91 1.68 -17.48
N MET A 46 4.45 0.97 -16.44
CA MET A 46 4.47 -0.49 -16.43
C MET A 46 3.53 -1.08 -17.48
N LYS A 47 2.32 -0.54 -17.64
CA LYS A 47 1.38 -0.95 -18.69
C LYS A 47 1.94 -0.73 -20.09
N ALA A 48 2.66 0.38 -20.33
CA ALA A 48 3.33 0.64 -21.59
C ALA A 48 4.46 -0.37 -21.89
N GLY A 49 5.06 -0.97 -20.85
CA GLY A 49 6.01 -2.08 -20.95
C GLY A 49 5.37 -3.45 -21.01
N GLU A 50 4.06 -3.52 -21.27
CA GLU A 50 3.28 -4.77 -21.35
C GLU A 50 3.22 -5.58 -20.04
N TYR A 51 3.45 -4.92 -18.91
CA TYR A 51 3.32 -5.56 -17.61
C TYR A 51 1.86 -5.56 -17.13
N MET A 52 1.45 -6.65 -16.50
CA MET A 52 0.13 -6.81 -15.91
C MET A 52 0.18 -6.55 -14.40
N GLU A 53 -0.71 -5.69 -13.91
CA GLU A 53 -0.91 -5.53 -12.46
C GLU A 53 -1.74 -6.69 -11.93
N VAL A 54 -1.27 -7.33 -10.86
CA VAL A 54 -1.95 -8.48 -10.25
C VAL A 54 -2.06 -8.31 -8.75
N GLU A 55 -3.11 -8.86 -8.17
CA GLU A 55 -3.29 -8.95 -6.73
C GLU A 55 -2.89 -10.34 -6.23
N THR A 56 -2.14 -10.38 -5.14
CA THR A 56 -1.74 -11.61 -4.46
C THR A 56 -2.31 -11.62 -3.04
N PRO A 57 -2.49 -12.80 -2.42
CA PRO A 57 -3.02 -12.88 -1.07
C PRO A 57 -2.21 -12.04 -0.08
N MET A 58 -2.91 -11.23 0.72
CA MET A 58 -2.28 -10.43 1.78
C MET A 58 -1.91 -11.30 3.00
N MET A 59 -2.68 -12.34 3.26
CA MET A 59 -2.50 -13.24 4.40
C MET A 59 -2.08 -14.61 3.93
N HIS A 60 -1.09 -15.17 4.61
CA HIS A 60 -0.52 -16.48 4.32
C HIS A 60 -0.69 -17.41 5.52
N THR A 61 -0.77 -18.71 5.26
CA THR A 61 -0.79 -19.74 6.30
C THR A 61 0.60 -20.04 6.84
N LEU A 62 1.63 -19.76 6.05
CA LEU A 62 3.03 -19.92 6.42
C LEU A 62 3.78 -18.62 6.04
N PRO A 63 4.63 -18.10 6.92
CA PRO A 63 5.46 -16.95 6.58
C PRO A 63 6.49 -17.35 5.52
N GLY A 64 6.70 -16.49 4.53
CA GLY A 64 7.65 -16.77 3.46
C GLY A 64 7.90 -15.54 2.56
N GLY A 65 8.89 -15.66 1.67
CA GLY A 65 9.23 -14.65 0.67
C GLY A 65 10.34 -13.69 1.07
N ALA A 66 10.68 -13.57 2.35
CA ALA A 66 11.84 -12.80 2.82
C ALA A 66 12.23 -13.18 4.24
N VAL A 67 13.47 -12.87 4.63
CA VAL A 67 13.97 -13.05 6.00
C VAL A 67 13.57 -11.84 6.83
N ALA A 68 12.33 -11.85 7.30
CA ALA A 68 11.82 -10.81 8.20
C ALA A 68 10.78 -11.41 9.16
N ARG A 69 10.54 -10.72 10.27
CA ARG A 69 9.53 -11.14 11.24
C ARG A 69 8.14 -10.71 10.73
N PRO A 70 7.22 -11.67 10.47
CA PRO A 70 5.89 -11.35 9.96
C PRO A 70 5.01 -10.71 11.05
N PHE A 71 4.03 -9.93 10.64
CA PHE A 71 2.91 -9.56 11.49
C PHE A 71 1.94 -10.75 11.57
N ILE A 72 1.57 -11.15 12.78
CA ILE A 72 0.70 -12.30 13.03
C ILE A 72 -0.70 -11.80 13.41
N THR A 73 -1.73 -12.40 12.83
CA THR A 73 -3.12 -12.16 13.18
C THR A 73 -3.88 -13.47 13.28
N LYS A 74 -5.04 -13.46 13.94
CA LYS A 74 -5.87 -14.64 14.11
C LYS A 74 -7.09 -14.60 13.18
N HIS A 75 -7.31 -15.67 12.45
CA HIS A 75 -8.53 -15.89 11.68
C HIS A 75 -9.59 -16.52 12.57
N ASN A 76 -10.55 -15.75 13.04
CA ASN A 76 -11.53 -16.20 14.05
C ASN A 76 -12.39 -17.40 13.57
N ALA A 77 -12.90 -17.33 12.34
CA ALA A 77 -13.76 -18.40 11.80
C ALA A 77 -13.04 -19.75 11.63
N LEU A 78 -11.74 -19.71 11.33
CA LEU A 78 -10.92 -20.91 11.16
C LEU A 78 -10.10 -21.27 12.41
N SER A 79 -10.17 -20.46 13.47
CA SER A 79 -9.40 -20.61 14.73
C SER A 79 -7.91 -20.85 14.53
N ARG A 80 -7.31 -20.19 13.52
CA ARG A 80 -5.90 -20.39 13.15
C ARG A 80 -5.16 -19.08 13.01
N ASP A 81 -3.86 -19.12 13.19
CA ASP A 81 -3.00 -17.97 12.93
C ASP A 81 -2.76 -17.78 11.44
N LEU A 82 -2.76 -16.52 11.01
CA LEU A 82 -2.37 -16.08 9.69
C LEU A 82 -1.26 -15.03 9.80
N TYR A 83 -0.44 -14.99 8.78
CA TYR A 83 0.70 -14.09 8.69
C TYR A 83 0.47 -13.10 7.57
N LEU A 84 0.58 -11.80 7.86
CA LEU A 84 0.61 -10.80 6.80
C LEU A 84 1.87 -11.03 5.96
N ARG A 85 1.72 -10.91 4.65
CA ARG A 85 2.85 -11.15 3.73
C ARG A 85 4.01 -10.21 4.03
N ILE A 86 5.21 -10.75 4.00
CA ILE A 86 6.44 -9.98 4.02
C ILE A 86 6.78 -9.53 2.61
N ALA A 87 6.73 -10.46 1.66
CA ALA A 87 6.91 -10.20 0.23
C ALA A 87 6.01 -11.14 -0.59
N PRO A 88 5.47 -10.68 -1.71
CA PRO A 88 4.59 -11.47 -2.59
C PRO A 88 5.36 -12.42 -3.53
N GLU A 89 6.65 -12.60 -3.34
CA GLU A 89 7.58 -13.25 -4.27
C GLU A 89 7.12 -14.64 -4.75
N LEU A 90 6.71 -15.52 -3.82
CA LEU A 90 6.30 -16.88 -4.18
C LEU A 90 5.03 -16.92 -5.01
N HIS A 91 4.06 -16.07 -4.71
CA HIS A 91 2.82 -15.97 -5.49
C HIS A 91 3.08 -15.47 -6.91
N LEU A 92 4.01 -14.53 -7.07
CA LEU A 92 4.39 -14.04 -8.39
C LEU A 92 5.12 -15.10 -9.21
N LYS A 93 6.05 -15.83 -8.61
CA LYS A 93 6.71 -16.96 -9.29
C LYS A 93 5.69 -18.00 -9.77
N ARG A 94 4.65 -18.28 -8.98
CA ARG A 94 3.56 -19.18 -9.39
C ARG A 94 2.78 -18.64 -10.58
N LEU A 95 2.51 -17.32 -10.62
CA LEU A 95 1.83 -16.69 -11.75
C LEU A 95 2.71 -16.74 -13.02
N LEU A 96 4.01 -16.53 -12.92
CA LEU A 96 4.96 -16.69 -14.02
C LEU A 96 4.96 -18.12 -14.56
N VAL A 97 5.01 -19.13 -13.68
CA VAL A 97 4.89 -20.55 -14.07
C VAL A 97 3.54 -20.83 -14.72
N GLY A 98 2.48 -20.15 -14.31
CA GLY A 98 1.15 -20.20 -14.91
C GLY A 98 1.02 -19.52 -16.28
N GLY A 99 2.11 -18.94 -16.80
CA GLY A 99 2.16 -18.36 -18.15
C GLY A 99 1.88 -16.86 -18.23
N PHE A 100 1.81 -16.16 -17.09
CA PHE A 100 1.68 -14.71 -17.11
C PHE A 100 3.04 -14.03 -17.17
N ASN A 101 3.25 -13.16 -18.16
CA ASN A 101 4.38 -12.23 -18.16
C ASN A 101 4.04 -11.08 -17.22
N LEU A 102 4.61 -11.09 -16.01
CA LEU A 102 4.17 -10.22 -14.95
C LEU A 102 5.23 -9.26 -14.50
N SER A 103 4.80 -8.06 -14.25
CA SER A 103 5.38 -7.23 -13.22
C SER A 103 4.41 -7.05 -12.06
N LEU A 104 4.98 -6.91 -10.92
CA LEU A 104 4.28 -6.66 -9.70
C LEU A 104 4.38 -5.23 -9.31
N ILE A 105 3.25 -4.62 -9.12
CA ILE A 105 3.18 -3.40 -8.33
C ILE A 105 2.15 -3.64 -7.23
N HIS A 106 2.62 -3.93 -6.04
CA HIS A 106 1.88 -3.63 -4.83
C HIS A 106 2.32 -2.25 -4.36
N ILE A 107 1.50 -1.30 -4.65
CA ILE A 107 1.63 0.05 -4.15
C ILE A 107 0.78 0.21 -2.91
#